data_e768d713e59eb1452f27dfd969f19dd2
#
_entry.id   e768d713e59eb1452f27dfd969f19dd2
#
_cell.length_a   1.000
_cell.length_b   1.000
_cell.length_c   1.000
_cell.angle_alpha   90.00
_cell.angle_beta   90.00
_cell.angle_gamma   90.00
#
_symmetry.space_group_name_H-M   'P 1'
#
loop_
_entity.id
_entity.type
_entity.pdbx_description
1 polymer ?
#
loop_
_entity_poly.entity_id
_entity_poly.type
_entity_poly.pdbx_seq_one_letter_code
_entity_poly.pdbx_strand_id
1 'polypeptide(L)'
;MKSRASLIFLILLSFLFSCNQENEHIVIGVSQCSEDSWRQKLKQELIMTTYFNPGVELIFTSANDDSELQQRQIDSLVNCGIDLLIVSPNQVDLLSSAVDRAYDKGIPVILFDRKIDSEKYTAFMGADNFQIGKMIGHFIATGLNGKGNVLEIGGLKGSSPASERHEGFMAAMEDYPDINIAGFEHGDWTEESGRLAMNKMLSHYDGSIDAVFGGNDRMAIGARKALQAAGKDSGDIIYAGVDALPEEDGGMRMVSDSLLTVSAIYPTHGDELMLLALDIVNGRKYDRDVFMQSSLVTYDNASVLLLQNEEIIRQSNYLRTMHSLTGRMQDAMELQRVIIILVLVFALCISVFLSFYVMAYRQKQSLSEELQAQVEKVERQRDELEEQRDKLIELSMAGNSDTEDSAESQNKDSGFILKFRNVVESHLDDPDISVDDISSELCMSRAQLYRKVKAVTGKSPVEVIRHMRLAKADRLLAETSLNISEIAYRVGFSSASYFTKCYRDQFNRLPTDVHR
;
A
#
# COMPACT_ATOMS: atom_id res chain seq x y z
N MET A 1 -31.65 7.23 30.75
CA MET A 1 -30.64 6.35 30.18
C MET A 1 -30.36 6.57 28.67
N LYS A 2 -31.37 6.87 27.84
CA LYS A 2 -31.20 7.11 26.39
C LYS A 2 -30.25 8.29 26.06
N SER A 3 -30.26 9.37 26.82
CA SER A 3 -29.45 10.58 26.58
C SER A 3 -27.92 10.37 26.81
N ARG A 4 -27.53 9.54 27.78
CA ARG A 4 -26.11 9.27 28.04
C ARG A 4 -25.46 8.33 27.00
N ALA A 5 -26.21 7.39 26.44
CA ALA A 5 -25.73 6.53 25.36
C ALA A 5 -25.50 7.31 24.05
N SER A 6 -26.38 8.28 23.73
CA SER A 6 -26.22 9.16 22.57
C SER A 6 -25.01 10.08 22.70
N LEU A 7 -24.70 10.57 23.90
CA LEU A 7 -23.54 11.43 24.15
C LEU A 7 -22.21 10.65 23.99
N ILE A 8 -22.15 9.42 24.49
CA ILE A 8 -20.97 8.54 24.33
C ILE A 8 -20.77 8.17 22.85
N PHE A 9 -21.85 7.91 22.11
CA PHE A 9 -21.79 7.63 20.67
C PHE A 9 -21.30 8.85 19.87
N LEU A 10 -21.73 10.06 20.21
CA LEU A 10 -21.25 11.31 19.59
C LEU A 10 -19.76 11.59 19.89
N ILE A 11 -19.30 11.30 21.10
CA ILE A 11 -17.88 11.43 21.48
C ILE A 11 -17.03 10.37 20.75
N LEU A 12 -17.50 9.13 20.63
CA LEU A 12 -16.83 8.09 19.83
C LEU A 12 -16.80 8.44 18.32
N LEU A 13 -17.87 9.02 17.80
CA LEU A 13 -17.90 9.51 16.40
C LEU A 13 -16.90 10.66 16.18
N SER A 14 -16.76 11.59 17.14
CA SER A 14 -15.81 12.70 17.00
C SER A 14 -14.35 12.24 17.02
N PHE A 15 -14.01 11.13 17.69
CA PHE A 15 -12.69 10.48 17.60
C PHE A 15 -12.42 9.79 16.25
N LEU A 16 -13.47 9.38 15.53
CA LEU A 16 -13.32 8.82 14.17
C LEU A 16 -13.11 9.90 13.11
N PHE A 17 -13.53 11.14 13.39
CA PHE A 17 -13.32 12.30 12.51
C PHE A 17 -12.13 13.18 12.95
N SER A 18 -11.28 12.71 13.89
CA SER A 18 -10.08 13.44 14.28
C SER A 18 -9.10 13.49 13.12
N CYS A 19 -9.07 14.64 12.48
CA CYS A 19 -8.06 15.19 11.56
C CYS A 19 -7.25 14.15 10.76
N ASN A 20 -7.71 13.81 9.58
CA ASN A 20 -6.83 13.76 8.44
C ASN A 20 -6.45 15.22 8.15
N GLN A 21 -5.30 15.68 8.63
CA GLN A 21 -4.61 16.77 8.02
C GLN A 21 -4.25 16.22 6.61
N GLU A 22 -4.96 16.65 5.57
CA GLU A 22 -4.53 16.43 4.19
C GLU A 22 -3.16 17.11 4.12
N ASN A 23 -2.08 16.34 4.22
CA ASN A 23 -0.78 16.80 3.80
C ASN A 23 -0.95 17.14 2.33
N GLU A 24 -0.77 18.40 1.95
CA GLU A 24 -0.74 18.80 0.55
C GLU A 24 0.25 17.85 -0.16
N HIS A 25 -0.25 17.11 -1.12
CA HIS A 25 0.56 16.17 -1.90
C HIS A 25 1.23 16.95 -3.02
N ILE A 26 2.54 17.14 -2.91
CA ILE A 26 3.35 17.89 -3.87
C ILE A 26 4.09 16.90 -4.76
N VAL A 27 3.89 16.98 -6.06
CA VAL A 27 4.55 16.12 -7.06
C VAL A 27 5.62 16.90 -7.80
N ILE A 28 6.89 16.54 -7.62
CA ILE A 28 8.02 17.19 -8.29
C ILE A 28 8.57 16.26 -9.37
N GLY A 29 8.53 16.73 -10.62
CA GLY A 29 9.18 16.05 -11.75
C GLY A 29 10.67 16.40 -11.81
N VAL A 30 11.53 15.39 -11.95
CA VAL A 30 12.99 15.56 -12.07
C VAL A 30 13.45 14.94 -13.39
N SER A 31 13.89 15.79 -14.32
CA SER A 31 14.43 15.38 -15.63
C SER A 31 15.94 15.56 -15.68
N GLN A 32 16.65 14.43 -15.66
CA GLN A 32 18.12 14.37 -15.72
C GLN A 32 18.58 14.03 -17.15
N CYS A 33 19.68 14.66 -17.59
CA CYS A 33 20.25 14.40 -18.91
C CYS A 33 20.94 13.03 -19.01
N SER A 34 21.54 12.53 -17.92
CA SER A 34 22.28 11.24 -17.86
C SER A 34 22.13 10.54 -16.51
N GLU A 35 22.73 9.35 -16.38
CA GLU A 35 22.75 8.50 -15.16
C GLU A 35 24.21 8.31 -14.62
N ASP A 36 25.05 9.33 -14.71
CA ASP A 36 26.41 9.29 -14.17
C ASP A 36 26.45 9.29 -12.62
N SER A 37 27.62 9.07 -12.03
CA SER A 37 27.81 8.99 -10.57
C SER A 37 27.39 10.28 -9.85
N TRP A 38 27.65 11.45 -10.48
CA TRP A 38 27.28 12.75 -9.92
C TRP A 38 25.74 12.89 -9.82
N ARG A 39 25.02 12.46 -10.87
CA ARG A 39 23.55 12.50 -10.89
C ARG A 39 22.90 11.44 -9.99
N GLN A 40 23.57 10.30 -9.83
CA GLN A 40 23.13 9.30 -8.84
C GLN A 40 23.23 9.84 -7.41
N LYS A 41 24.30 10.57 -7.10
CA LYS A 41 24.46 11.24 -5.80
C LYS A 41 23.35 12.27 -5.58
N LEU A 42 23.10 13.16 -6.54
CA LEU A 42 21.99 14.14 -6.49
C LEU A 42 20.65 13.45 -6.23
N LYS A 43 20.34 12.39 -6.98
CA LYS A 43 19.11 11.61 -6.82
C LYS A 43 18.96 11.05 -5.40
N GLN A 44 20.04 10.53 -4.82
CA GLN A 44 20.03 10.01 -3.45
C GLN A 44 19.78 11.14 -2.44
N GLU A 45 20.41 12.30 -2.60
CA GLU A 45 20.21 13.46 -1.74
C GLU A 45 18.75 13.95 -1.80
N LEU A 46 18.17 14.09 -3.01
CA LEU A 46 16.76 14.44 -3.17
C LEU A 46 15.81 13.43 -2.52
N ILE A 47 16.04 12.12 -2.71
CA ILE A 47 15.23 11.08 -2.06
C ILE A 47 15.33 11.17 -0.54
N MET A 48 16.49 11.47 0.01
CA MET A 48 16.66 11.60 1.47
C MET A 48 15.84 12.75 2.05
N THR A 49 15.69 13.85 1.31
CA THR A 49 14.89 14.98 1.78
C THR A 49 13.39 14.66 1.87
N THR A 50 12.88 13.72 1.06
CA THR A 50 11.48 13.28 1.17
C THR A 50 11.17 12.59 2.50
N TYR A 51 12.19 12.04 3.19
CA TYR A 51 12.01 11.44 4.52
C TYR A 51 11.54 12.44 5.57
N PHE A 52 11.88 13.72 5.39
CA PHE A 52 11.47 14.82 6.26
C PHE A 52 10.26 15.59 5.70
N ASN A 53 9.85 15.28 4.47
CA ASN A 53 8.73 15.91 3.76
C ASN A 53 7.78 14.83 3.20
N PRO A 54 7.01 14.14 4.05
CA PRO A 54 6.23 12.95 3.65
C PRO A 54 5.09 13.23 2.66
N GLY A 55 4.76 14.50 2.42
CA GLY A 55 3.81 14.92 1.38
C GLY A 55 4.44 15.11 -0.01
N VAL A 56 5.76 14.91 -0.16
CA VAL A 56 6.47 15.12 -1.43
C VAL A 56 6.69 13.81 -2.16
N GLU A 57 6.25 13.75 -3.41
CA GLU A 57 6.53 12.68 -4.37
C GLU A 57 7.52 13.16 -5.43
N LEU A 58 8.52 12.35 -5.74
CA LEU A 58 9.51 12.62 -6.79
C LEU A 58 9.34 11.65 -7.96
N ILE A 59 9.17 12.21 -9.16
CA ILE A 59 9.13 11.43 -10.41
C ILE A 59 10.41 11.70 -11.20
N PHE A 60 11.31 10.71 -11.26
CA PHE A 60 12.58 10.84 -11.98
C PHE A 60 12.48 10.30 -13.41
N THR A 61 13.10 11.04 -14.34
CA THR A 61 13.39 10.57 -15.69
C THR A 61 14.86 10.83 -16.02
N SER A 62 15.45 9.96 -16.84
CA SER A 62 16.82 10.14 -17.36
C SER A 62 16.83 9.94 -18.86
N ALA A 63 17.55 10.81 -19.54
CA ALA A 63 17.59 10.84 -21.01
C ALA A 63 18.79 10.09 -21.60
N ASN A 64 19.73 9.62 -20.78
CA ASN A 64 20.95 8.92 -21.24
C ASN A 64 21.66 9.70 -22.38
N ASP A 65 21.83 11.00 -22.20
CA ASP A 65 22.46 11.95 -23.15
C ASP A 65 21.71 12.16 -24.48
N ASP A 66 20.46 11.68 -24.58
CA ASP A 66 19.58 11.92 -25.73
C ASP A 66 18.66 13.13 -25.47
N SER A 67 18.95 14.28 -26.11
CA SER A 67 18.19 15.51 -25.97
C SER A 67 16.74 15.38 -26.48
N GLU A 68 16.48 14.59 -27.52
CA GLU A 68 15.12 14.37 -28.01
C GLU A 68 14.29 13.52 -27.05
N LEU A 69 14.92 12.50 -26.45
CA LEU A 69 14.29 11.72 -25.38
C LEU A 69 13.97 12.61 -24.19
N GLN A 70 14.89 13.50 -23.79
CA GLN A 70 14.67 14.42 -22.68
C GLN A 70 13.49 15.34 -22.91
N GLN A 71 13.33 15.90 -24.12
CA GLN A 71 12.16 16.71 -24.48
C GLN A 71 10.85 15.94 -24.28
N ARG A 72 10.77 14.70 -24.80
CA ARG A 72 9.58 13.84 -24.64
C ARG A 72 9.30 13.52 -23.18
N GLN A 73 10.34 13.31 -22.38
CA GLN A 73 10.22 13.04 -20.93
C GLN A 73 9.69 14.26 -20.18
N ILE A 74 10.18 15.47 -20.49
CA ILE A 74 9.68 16.71 -19.91
C ILE A 74 8.20 16.89 -20.25
N ASP A 75 7.81 16.73 -21.51
CA ASP A 75 6.40 16.81 -21.92
C ASP A 75 5.52 15.77 -21.22
N SER A 76 6.05 14.55 -20.96
CA SER A 76 5.36 13.51 -20.22
C SER A 76 5.16 13.88 -18.75
N LEU A 77 6.22 14.37 -18.07
CA LEU A 77 6.13 14.84 -16.68
C LEU A 77 5.08 15.95 -16.52
N VAL A 78 5.11 16.93 -17.42
CA VAL A 78 4.11 18.01 -17.46
C VAL A 78 2.67 17.49 -17.60
N ASN A 79 2.48 16.46 -18.43
CA ASN A 79 1.16 15.87 -18.64
C ASN A 79 0.72 14.95 -17.48
N CYS A 80 1.65 14.48 -16.64
CA CYS A 80 1.32 13.76 -15.40
C CYS A 80 0.79 14.67 -14.27
N GLY A 81 0.82 16.01 -14.46
CA GLY A 81 0.27 16.95 -13.48
C GLY A 81 1.21 17.20 -12.31
N ILE A 82 2.51 17.40 -12.60
CA ILE A 82 3.50 17.79 -11.59
C ILE A 82 3.29 19.24 -11.14
N ASP A 83 3.62 19.53 -9.88
CA ASP A 83 3.52 20.87 -9.30
C ASP A 83 4.77 21.73 -9.57
N LEU A 84 5.91 21.08 -9.82
CA LEU A 84 7.17 21.73 -10.14
C LEU A 84 8.05 20.79 -10.99
N LEU A 85 8.82 21.36 -11.91
CA LEU A 85 9.80 20.66 -12.72
C LEU A 85 11.22 21.07 -12.33
N ILE A 86 12.06 20.11 -11.98
CA ILE A 86 13.52 20.27 -11.90
C ILE A 86 14.10 19.65 -13.16
N VAL A 87 14.90 20.42 -13.89
CA VAL A 87 15.52 19.94 -15.14
C VAL A 87 17.01 20.27 -15.19
N SER A 88 17.83 19.23 -15.47
CA SER A 88 19.24 19.40 -15.85
C SER A 88 19.34 19.17 -17.37
N PRO A 89 19.35 20.24 -18.20
CA PRO A 89 19.26 20.10 -19.64
C PRO A 89 20.51 19.43 -20.22
N ASN A 90 20.35 18.54 -21.21
CA ASN A 90 21.51 17.93 -21.87
C ASN A 90 22.31 18.97 -22.67
N GLN A 91 21.62 19.73 -23.51
CA GLN A 91 22.21 20.79 -24.35
C GLN A 91 21.33 22.03 -24.29
N VAL A 92 21.98 23.20 -24.33
CA VAL A 92 21.34 24.51 -24.17
C VAL A 92 20.22 24.72 -25.20
N ASP A 93 20.58 24.66 -26.51
CA ASP A 93 19.66 25.01 -27.60
C ASP A 93 18.49 24.03 -27.73
N LEU A 94 18.75 22.74 -27.55
CA LEU A 94 17.77 21.70 -27.85
C LEU A 94 16.67 21.57 -26.77
N LEU A 95 16.98 21.93 -25.52
CA LEU A 95 16.05 21.79 -24.42
C LEU A 95 15.22 23.04 -24.11
N SER A 96 15.66 24.23 -24.57
CA SER A 96 14.98 25.50 -24.31
C SER A 96 13.48 25.45 -24.65
N SER A 97 13.12 24.89 -25.80
CA SER A 97 11.72 24.83 -26.23
C SER A 97 10.83 23.93 -25.34
N ALA A 98 11.39 22.84 -24.80
CA ALA A 98 10.63 21.94 -23.91
C ALA A 98 10.41 22.56 -22.52
N VAL A 99 11.43 23.26 -22.02
CA VAL A 99 11.34 24.02 -20.76
C VAL A 99 10.36 25.17 -20.90
N ASP A 100 10.43 25.91 -22.00
CA ASP A 100 9.49 27.00 -22.30
C ASP A 100 8.03 26.54 -22.29
N ARG A 101 7.75 25.35 -22.87
CA ARG A 101 6.40 24.77 -22.86
C ARG A 101 5.90 24.41 -21.45
N ALA A 102 6.79 23.94 -20.60
CA ALA A 102 6.44 23.65 -19.20
C ALA A 102 6.11 24.94 -18.44
N TYR A 103 6.98 25.93 -18.58
CA TYR A 103 6.82 27.26 -17.97
C TYR A 103 5.55 27.98 -18.45
N ASP A 104 5.28 27.99 -19.76
CA ASP A 104 4.08 28.60 -20.35
C ASP A 104 2.77 27.94 -19.93
N LYS A 105 2.81 26.66 -19.48
CA LYS A 105 1.69 25.96 -18.84
C LYS A 105 1.49 26.34 -17.37
N GLY A 106 2.34 27.23 -16.83
CA GLY A 106 2.28 27.68 -15.44
C GLY A 106 2.96 26.74 -14.44
N ILE A 107 3.74 25.77 -14.91
CA ILE A 107 4.53 24.90 -14.03
C ILE A 107 5.82 25.61 -13.67
N PRO A 108 6.13 25.84 -12.39
CA PRO A 108 7.42 26.37 -11.98
C PRO A 108 8.56 25.46 -12.44
N VAL A 109 9.63 26.04 -13.00
CA VAL A 109 10.79 25.28 -13.48
C VAL A 109 12.04 25.72 -12.76
N ILE A 110 12.75 24.79 -12.16
CA ILE A 110 14.12 24.98 -11.66
C ILE A 110 15.08 24.36 -12.65
N LEU A 111 15.96 25.21 -13.21
CA LEU A 111 17.12 24.73 -13.93
C LEU A 111 18.18 24.33 -12.91
N PHE A 112 18.70 23.12 -13.01
CA PHE A 112 19.72 22.62 -12.12
C PHE A 112 20.97 22.19 -12.90
N ASP A 113 22.16 22.56 -12.37
CA ASP A 113 23.46 22.23 -12.97
C ASP A 113 23.71 22.96 -14.30
N ARG A 114 22.79 22.89 -15.25
CA ARG A 114 22.94 23.40 -16.61
C ARG A 114 21.88 24.45 -16.96
N LYS A 115 22.26 25.39 -17.82
CA LYS A 115 21.40 26.48 -18.31
C LYS A 115 20.79 26.16 -19.68
N ILE A 116 19.82 26.95 -20.07
CA ILE A 116 19.20 26.97 -21.40
C ILE A 116 19.36 28.38 -22.04
N ASP A 117 19.08 28.48 -23.33
CA ASP A 117 19.01 29.78 -24.04
C ASP A 117 17.55 30.31 -23.98
N SER A 118 17.07 30.57 -22.78
CA SER A 118 15.75 31.15 -22.51
C SER A 118 15.69 31.71 -21.08
N GLU A 119 14.87 32.75 -20.90
CA GLU A 119 14.57 33.32 -19.58
C GLU A 119 13.31 32.73 -18.94
N LYS A 120 12.67 31.72 -19.57
CA LYS A 120 11.46 31.08 -19.08
C LYS A 120 11.77 29.96 -18.12
N TYR A 121 12.27 30.34 -16.95
CA TYR A 121 12.45 29.47 -15.79
C TYR A 121 12.20 30.26 -14.50
N THR A 122 11.84 29.55 -13.45
CA THR A 122 11.52 30.15 -12.16
C THR A 122 12.77 30.42 -11.34
N ALA A 123 13.67 29.44 -11.28
CA ALA A 123 14.96 29.59 -10.61
C ALA A 123 16.04 28.74 -11.29
N PHE A 124 17.29 29.13 -11.06
CA PHE A 124 18.49 28.37 -11.42
C PHE A 124 19.27 28.04 -10.15
N MET A 125 19.75 26.80 -10.05
CA MET A 125 20.70 26.40 -9.01
C MET A 125 21.82 25.58 -9.65
N GLY A 126 23.08 25.97 -9.43
CA GLY A 126 24.24 25.29 -10.01
C GLY A 126 25.55 25.87 -9.51
N ALA A 127 26.67 25.24 -9.85
CA ALA A 127 27.98 25.78 -9.56
C ALA A 127 28.36 26.90 -10.52
N ASP A 128 29.20 27.83 -10.07
CA ASP A 128 29.79 28.86 -10.95
C ASP A 128 30.92 28.21 -11.78
N ASN A 129 30.55 27.69 -12.94
CA ASN A 129 31.47 26.99 -13.82
C ASN A 129 32.56 27.90 -14.38
N PHE A 130 32.29 29.21 -14.56
CA PHE A 130 33.31 30.17 -14.96
C PHE A 130 34.38 30.30 -13.87
N GLN A 131 33.98 30.46 -12.61
CA GLN A 131 34.93 30.51 -11.49
C GLN A 131 35.70 29.18 -11.30
N ILE A 132 35.06 28.03 -11.53
CA ILE A 132 35.74 26.74 -11.51
C ILE A 132 36.83 26.68 -12.57
N GLY A 133 36.54 27.01 -13.80
CA GLY A 133 37.54 27.09 -14.88
C GLY A 133 38.69 28.04 -14.54
N LYS A 134 38.33 29.20 -13.99
CA LYS A 134 39.30 30.21 -13.58
C LYS A 134 40.21 29.73 -12.43
N MET A 135 39.64 29.05 -11.41
CA MET A 135 40.41 28.47 -10.30
C MET A 135 41.42 27.42 -10.80
N ILE A 136 40.95 26.51 -11.66
CA ILE A 136 41.85 25.48 -12.27
C ILE A 136 42.94 26.14 -13.09
N GLY A 137 42.60 27.16 -13.92
CA GLY A 137 43.56 27.92 -14.71
C GLY A 137 44.65 28.55 -13.86
N HIS A 138 44.30 29.26 -12.80
CA HIS A 138 45.27 29.85 -11.87
C HIS A 138 46.13 28.78 -11.15
N PHE A 139 45.52 27.62 -10.77
CA PHE A 139 46.28 26.53 -10.16
C PHE A 139 47.33 25.98 -11.13
N ILE A 140 46.95 25.68 -12.38
CA ILE A 140 47.88 25.20 -13.41
C ILE A 140 48.96 26.22 -13.66
N ALA A 141 48.59 27.47 -13.88
CA ALA A 141 49.56 28.54 -14.17
C ALA A 141 50.56 28.76 -13.05
N THR A 142 50.09 28.69 -11.77
CA THR A 142 50.97 28.79 -10.59
C THR A 142 51.90 27.59 -10.52
N GLY A 143 51.42 26.38 -10.74
CA GLY A 143 52.21 25.13 -10.73
C GLY A 143 53.29 25.13 -11.84
N LEU A 144 53.00 25.73 -12.96
CA LEU A 144 53.93 25.90 -14.10
C LEU A 144 54.85 27.12 -13.95
N ASN A 145 54.76 27.89 -12.88
CA ASN A 145 55.48 29.15 -12.70
C ASN A 145 55.21 30.14 -13.85
N GLY A 146 54.00 30.14 -14.40
CA GLY A 146 53.55 31.06 -15.44
C GLY A 146 54.01 30.72 -16.86
N LYS A 147 54.62 29.56 -17.12
CA LYS A 147 55.15 29.20 -18.45
C LYS A 147 55.03 27.72 -18.73
N GLY A 148 54.52 27.34 -19.90
CA GLY A 148 54.40 25.92 -20.31
C GLY A 148 53.33 25.72 -21.39
N ASN A 149 53.19 24.46 -21.81
CA ASN A 149 52.17 24.05 -22.80
C ASN A 149 51.05 23.25 -22.13
N VAL A 150 49.85 23.72 -22.29
CA VAL A 150 48.64 23.13 -21.73
C VAL A 150 47.74 22.58 -22.82
N LEU A 151 47.25 21.36 -22.63
CA LEU A 151 46.18 20.80 -23.45
C LEU A 151 44.87 20.82 -22.65
N GLU A 152 43.80 21.22 -23.32
CA GLU A 152 42.47 21.27 -22.71
C GLU A 152 41.51 20.28 -23.40
N ILE A 153 40.77 19.52 -22.61
CA ILE A 153 39.67 18.67 -23.06
C ILE A 153 38.39 19.25 -22.49
N GLY A 154 37.64 19.99 -23.29
CA GLY A 154 36.35 20.53 -22.91
C GLY A 154 35.30 19.43 -22.74
N GLY A 155 34.21 19.75 -22.03
CA GLY A 155 33.08 18.84 -21.85
C GLY A 155 32.23 18.72 -23.11
N LEU A 156 31.01 18.17 -22.91
CA LEU A 156 30.05 17.97 -24.01
C LEU A 156 29.75 19.27 -24.71
N LYS A 157 29.97 19.29 -26.03
CA LYS A 157 29.70 20.46 -26.88
C LYS A 157 28.24 20.88 -26.77
N GLY A 158 28.00 22.16 -26.51
CA GLY A 158 26.66 22.74 -26.37
C GLY A 158 26.06 22.60 -24.96
N SER A 159 26.82 22.10 -23.96
CA SER A 159 26.43 22.20 -22.56
C SER A 159 27.02 23.45 -21.90
N SER A 160 26.26 24.14 -21.06
CA SER A 160 26.70 25.36 -20.39
C SER A 160 27.94 25.18 -19.50
N PRO A 161 28.06 24.07 -18.69
CA PRO A 161 29.28 23.85 -17.91
C PRO A 161 30.56 23.75 -18.75
N ALA A 162 30.46 23.13 -19.94
CA ALA A 162 31.63 23.01 -20.81
C ALA A 162 32.10 24.37 -21.34
N SER A 163 31.17 25.22 -21.81
CA SER A 163 31.50 26.56 -22.31
C SER A 163 32.00 27.46 -21.20
N GLU A 164 31.31 27.51 -20.06
CA GLU A 164 31.66 28.38 -18.93
C GLU A 164 33.01 28.00 -18.30
N ARG A 165 33.32 26.67 -18.15
CA ARG A 165 34.64 26.23 -17.66
C ARG A 165 35.75 26.62 -18.61
N HIS A 166 35.55 26.46 -19.92
CA HIS A 166 36.50 26.89 -20.92
C HIS A 166 36.73 28.41 -20.87
N GLU A 167 35.68 29.21 -20.85
CA GLU A 167 35.76 30.68 -20.77
C GLU A 167 36.49 31.14 -19.52
N GLY A 168 36.17 30.52 -18.35
CA GLY A 168 36.85 30.83 -17.10
C GLY A 168 38.32 30.44 -17.12
N PHE A 169 38.65 29.26 -17.69
CA PHE A 169 40.04 28.81 -17.86
C PHE A 169 40.81 29.77 -18.77
N MET A 170 40.26 30.15 -19.92
CA MET A 170 40.87 31.10 -20.83
C MET A 170 41.06 32.49 -20.18
N ALA A 171 40.08 32.95 -19.40
CA ALA A 171 40.17 34.21 -18.68
C ALA A 171 41.32 34.18 -17.61
N ALA A 172 41.61 33.01 -16.99
CA ALA A 172 42.77 32.90 -16.14
C ALA A 172 44.09 32.95 -16.94
N MET A 173 44.13 32.37 -18.13
CA MET A 173 45.32 32.35 -18.97
C MET A 173 45.72 33.74 -19.49
N GLU A 174 44.81 34.69 -19.55
CA GLU A 174 45.11 36.10 -19.93
C GLU A 174 46.15 36.72 -19.00
N ASP A 175 46.20 36.32 -17.73
CA ASP A 175 47.19 36.80 -16.74
C ASP A 175 48.57 36.16 -16.92
N TYR A 176 48.71 35.09 -17.75
CA TYR A 176 49.93 34.32 -17.93
C TYR A 176 50.32 34.13 -19.41
N PRO A 177 50.84 35.18 -20.07
CA PRO A 177 51.06 35.17 -21.51
C PRO A 177 52.12 34.18 -22.01
N ASP A 178 52.96 33.64 -21.14
CA ASP A 178 53.98 32.63 -21.48
C ASP A 178 53.44 31.19 -21.38
N ILE A 179 52.17 31.02 -21.01
CA ILE A 179 51.45 29.74 -21.09
C ILE A 179 50.81 29.62 -22.48
N ASN A 180 51.15 28.56 -23.17
CA ASN A 180 50.62 28.26 -24.50
C ASN A 180 49.50 27.18 -24.38
N ILE A 181 48.27 27.51 -24.83
CA ILE A 181 47.21 26.52 -25.00
C ILE A 181 47.47 25.78 -26.33
N ALA A 182 48.16 24.65 -26.21
CA ALA A 182 48.70 23.90 -27.35
C ALA A 182 47.63 23.07 -28.10
N GLY A 183 46.45 22.87 -27.49
CA GLY A 183 45.33 22.19 -28.12
C GLY A 183 44.10 22.19 -27.27
N PHE A 184 42.95 22.14 -27.97
CA PHE A 184 41.60 22.04 -27.40
C PHE A 184 40.76 21.04 -28.19
N GLU A 185 40.13 20.10 -27.52
CA GLU A 185 39.15 19.17 -28.09
C GLU A 185 37.97 18.98 -27.13
N HIS A 186 36.80 18.70 -27.65
CA HIS A 186 35.64 18.34 -26.83
C HIS A 186 35.60 16.86 -26.53
N GLY A 187 35.20 16.51 -25.28
CA GLY A 187 34.74 15.20 -24.88
C GLY A 187 33.23 15.15 -24.67
N ASP A 188 32.76 14.14 -23.99
CA ASP A 188 31.35 13.89 -23.62
C ASP A 188 31.18 13.50 -22.14
N TRP A 189 32.10 13.93 -21.29
CA TRP A 189 32.19 13.64 -19.87
C TRP A 189 32.67 12.23 -19.50
N THR A 190 32.92 11.34 -20.48
CA THR A 190 33.41 9.98 -20.25
C THR A 190 34.94 9.90 -20.29
N GLU A 191 35.52 8.92 -19.60
CA GLU A 191 36.95 8.63 -19.65
C GLU A 191 37.40 8.33 -21.08
N GLU A 192 36.59 7.56 -21.82
CA GLU A 192 36.90 7.17 -23.20
C GLU A 192 36.96 8.40 -24.13
N SER A 193 36.02 9.35 -23.98
CA SER A 193 36.06 10.59 -24.78
C SER A 193 37.28 11.42 -24.47
N GLY A 194 37.71 11.48 -23.20
CA GLY A 194 38.94 12.13 -22.81
C GLY A 194 40.19 11.47 -23.46
N ARG A 195 40.20 10.14 -23.47
CA ARG A 195 41.28 9.37 -24.14
C ARG A 195 41.32 9.62 -25.65
N LEU A 196 40.17 9.64 -26.31
CA LEU A 196 40.05 9.89 -27.74
C LEU A 196 40.43 11.32 -28.10
N ALA A 197 39.98 12.31 -27.35
CA ALA A 197 40.32 13.73 -27.53
C ALA A 197 41.85 13.94 -27.39
N MET A 198 42.45 13.33 -26.37
CA MET A 198 43.91 13.41 -26.21
C MET A 198 44.64 12.75 -27.38
N ASN A 199 44.25 11.55 -27.81
CA ASN A 199 44.89 10.90 -28.96
C ASN A 199 44.75 11.74 -30.24
N LYS A 200 43.63 12.41 -30.44
CA LYS A 200 43.43 13.34 -31.57
C LYS A 200 44.41 14.53 -31.49
N MET A 201 44.54 15.16 -30.34
CA MET A 201 45.51 16.24 -30.13
C MET A 201 46.94 15.78 -30.37
N LEU A 202 47.33 14.60 -29.84
CA LEU A 202 48.66 14.03 -30.03
C LEU A 202 49.01 13.73 -31.49
N SER A 203 48.02 13.51 -32.35
CA SER A 203 48.24 13.30 -33.80
C SER A 203 48.70 14.58 -34.54
N HIS A 204 48.49 15.75 -33.93
CA HIS A 204 48.81 17.06 -34.54
C HIS A 204 49.79 17.87 -33.69
N TYR A 205 50.05 17.47 -32.46
CA TYR A 205 50.96 18.16 -31.54
C TYR A 205 52.04 17.21 -31.02
N ASP A 206 53.27 17.51 -31.30
CA ASP A 206 54.45 16.73 -30.90
C ASP A 206 55.37 17.44 -29.88
N GLY A 207 54.95 18.64 -29.41
CA GLY A 207 55.68 19.41 -28.40
C GLY A 207 55.60 18.80 -26.99
N SER A 208 56.30 19.44 -26.03
CA SER A 208 56.20 19.08 -24.60
C SER A 208 54.78 19.43 -24.10
N ILE A 209 54.30 18.62 -23.17
CA ILE A 209 53.03 18.83 -22.49
C ILE A 209 53.34 18.98 -21.01
N ASP A 210 53.02 20.11 -20.43
CA ASP A 210 53.33 20.46 -19.06
C ASP A 210 52.08 20.35 -18.15
N ALA A 211 50.89 20.55 -18.76
CA ALA A 211 49.62 20.30 -18.04
C ALA A 211 48.50 19.84 -18.99
N VAL A 212 47.50 19.17 -18.42
CA VAL A 212 46.25 18.77 -19.03
C VAL A 212 45.11 19.21 -18.16
N PHE A 213 44.18 19.98 -18.71
CA PHE A 213 42.90 20.31 -18.10
C PHE A 213 41.80 19.45 -18.74
N GLY A 214 41.24 18.51 -17.99
CA GLY A 214 40.01 17.80 -18.38
C GLY A 214 38.79 18.50 -17.81
N GLY A 215 37.77 18.73 -18.64
CA GLY A 215 36.52 19.34 -18.21
C GLY A 215 35.81 18.61 -17.05
N ASN A 216 36.18 17.32 -16.85
CA ASN A 216 35.93 16.61 -15.59
C ASN A 216 37.07 15.60 -15.28
N ASP A 217 37.01 14.99 -14.10
CA ASP A 217 38.04 14.03 -13.60
C ASP A 217 38.20 12.82 -14.52
N ARG A 218 37.11 12.28 -15.04
CA ARG A 218 37.10 11.12 -15.94
C ARG A 218 37.83 11.42 -17.25
N MET A 219 37.56 12.56 -17.86
CA MET A 219 38.26 12.94 -19.08
C MET A 219 39.73 13.23 -18.82
N ALA A 220 40.10 13.84 -17.67
CA ALA A 220 41.49 14.05 -17.28
C ALA A 220 42.27 12.72 -17.13
N ILE A 221 41.66 11.70 -16.51
CA ILE A 221 42.23 10.36 -16.42
C ILE A 221 42.34 9.67 -17.78
N GLY A 222 41.31 9.82 -18.64
CA GLY A 222 41.34 9.33 -20.02
C GLY A 222 42.51 9.90 -20.80
N ALA A 223 42.75 11.21 -20.65
CA ALA A 223 43.89 11.90 -21.24
C ALA A 223 45.25 11.36 -20.72
N ARG A 224 45.37 11.19 -19.40
CA ARG A 224 46.57 10.61 -18.79
C ARG A 224 46.88 9.21 -19.34
N LYS A 225 45.86 8.34 -19.42
CA LYS A 225 45.99 7.00 -20.01
C LYS A 225 46.45 7.05 -21.47
N ALA A 226 45.96 8.01 -22.27
CA ALA A 226 46.42 8.22 -23.65
C ALA A 226 47.90 8.63 -23.71
N LEU A 227 48.33 9.57 -22.84
CA LEU A 227 49.72 10.02 -22.75
C LEU A 227 50.64 8.89 -22.29
N GLN A 228 50.22 8.06 -21.33
CA GLN A 228 50.99 6.88 -20.89
C GLN A 228 51.15 5.88 -22.04
N ALA A 229 50.07 5.58 -22.75
CA ALA A 229 50.11 4.69 -23.90
C ALA A 229 51.03 5.19 -25.03
N ALA A 230 51.10 6.53 -25.21
CA ALA A 230 52.00 7.18 -26.16
C ALA A 230 53.43 7.32 -25.67
N GLY A 231 53.75 6.93 -24.43
CA GLY A 231 55.09 7.13 -23.83
C GLY A 231 55.45 8.61 -23.57
N LYS A 232 54.46 9.50 -23.47
CA LYS A 232 54.63 10.94 -23.28
C LYS A 232 54.27 11.44 -21.87
N ASP A 233 53.88 10.54 -20.91
CA ASP A 233 53.64 10.89 -19.52
C ASP A 233 55.00 10.91 -18.78
N SER A 234 55.57 12.12 -18.61
CA SER A 234 56.85 12.32 -17.93
C SER A 234 56.79 12.16 -16.41
N GLY A 235 55.59 12.02 -15.84
CA GLY A 235 55.36 11.99 -14.40
C GLY A 235 55.27 13.37 -13.74
N ASP A 236 55.70 14.43 -14.42
CA ASP A 236 55.66 15.83 -13.92
C ASP A 236 54.49 16.64 -14.50
N ILE A 237 53.66 16.03 -15.36
CA ILE A 237 52.53 16.68 -15.97
C ILE A 237 51.45 16.98 -14.92
N ILE A 238 50.95 18.22 -14.88
CA ILE A 238 49.83 18.62 -14.05
C ILE A 238 48.52 18.12 -14.71
N TYR A 239 47.83 17.18 -14.06
CA TYR A 239 46.52 16.71 -14.48
C TYR A 239 45.44 17.36 -13.60
N ALA A 240 44.60 18.19 -14.19
CA ALA A 240 43.51 18.90 -13.53
C ALA A 240 42.17 18.40 -14.01
N GLY A 241 41.22 18.18 -13.08
CA GLY A 241 39.84 17.76 -13.34
C GLY A 241 38.84 18.61 -12.58
N VAL A 242 37.59 18.21 -12.72
CA VAL A 242 36.42 18.78 -12.01
C VAL A 242 35.53 17.60 -11.64
N ASP A 243 34.75 17.71 -10.66
CA ASP A 243 33.76 16.90 -9.97
C ASP A 243 34.23 16.56 -8.55
N ALA A 244 35.45 16.11 -8.37
CA ALA A 244 36.06 15.70 -7.08
C ALA A 244 35.09 14.83 -6.26
N LEU A 245 34.46 13.81 -6.89
CA LEU A 245 33.59 12.88 -6.20
C LEU A 245 34.38 12.05 -5.19
N PRO A 246 33.79 11.69 -4.03
CA PRO A 246 34.51 10.97 -2.96
C PRO A 246 34.52 9.45 -3.14
N GLU A 247 33.82 8.87 -4.13
CA GLU A 247 33.74 7.44 -4.41
C GLU A 247 35.14 6.84 -4.69
N GLU A 248 35.23 5.51 -4.72
CA GLU A 248 36.47 4.78 -4.91
C GLU A 248 37.18 5.14 -6.24
N ASP A 249 36.40 5.36 -7.28
CA ASP A 249 36.84 5.83 -8.61
C ASP A 249 36.58 7.33 -8.84
N GLY A 250 36.43 8.10 -7.77
CA GLY A 250 36.14 9.54 -7.81
C GLY A 250 37.36 10.43 -7.75
N GLY A 251 37.21 11.69 -8.16
CA GLY A 251 38.31 12.64 -8.25
C GLY A 251 39.08 12.91 -6.96
N MET A 252 38.41 12.91 -5.78
CA MET A 252 39.10 13.06 -4.49
C MET A 252 40.09 11.91 -4.26
N ARG A 253 39.69 10.67 -4.57
CA ARG A 253 40.58 9.51 -4.46
C ARG A 253 41.67 9.57 -5.50
N MET A 254 41.38 9.95 -6.73
CA MET A 254 42.38 10.13 -7.78
C MET A 254 43.46 11.15 -7.41
N VAL A 255 43.07 12.25 -6.73
CA VAL A 255 44.05 13.24 -6.23
C VAL A 255 44.84 12.67 -5.07
N SER A 256 44.20 11.99 -4.11
CA SER A 256 44.90 11.33 -2.98
C SER A 256 45.93 10.31 -3.47
N ASP A 257 45.62 9.58 -4.53
CA ASP A 257 46.48 8.53 -5.12
C ASP A 257 47.48 9.10 -6.17
N SER A 258 47.54 10.44 -6.33
CA SER A 258 48.39 11.13 -7.29
C SER A 258 48.11 10.75 -8.76
N LEU A 259 46.92 10.32 -9.06
CA LEU A 259 46.43 10.11 -10.44
C LEU A 259 46.02 11.42 -11.08
N LEU A 260 45.46 12.35 -10.32
CA LEU A 260 45.26 13.74 -10.66
C LEU A 260 46.09 14.62 -9.73
N THR A 261 46.53 15.78 -10.19
CA THR A 261 47.22 16.79 -9.38
C THR A 261 46.24 17.63 -8.59
N VAL A 262 45.09 17.93 -9.20
CA VAL A 262 44.03 18.77 -8.64
C VAL A 262 42.67 18.39 -9.25
N SER A 263 41.61 18.52 -8.47
CA SER A 263 40.25 18.51 -8.96
C SER A 263 39.44 19.61 -8.28
N ALA A 264 38.49 20.24 -8.98
CA ALA A 264 37.56 21.17 -8.37
C ALA A 264 36.30 20.42 -7.90
N ILE A 265 35.85 20.68 -6.67
CA ILE A 265 34.58 20.13 -6.17
C ILE A 265 33.45 20.69 -7.01
N TYR A 266 32.60 19.80 -7.52
CA TYR A 266 31.35 20.13 -8.18
C TYR A 266 30.19 19.64 -7.31
N PRO A 267 29.61 20.53 -6.49
CA PRO A 267 28.64 20.13 -5.49
C PRO A 267 27.29 19.71 -6.10
N THR A 268 26.57 18.82 -5.44
CA THR A 268 25.21 18.38 -5.82
C THR A 268 24.12 19.09 -5.03
N HIS A 269 24.28 19.24 -3.71
CA HIS A 269 23.33 19.93 -2.81
C HIS A 269 21.86 19.66 -3.08
N GLY A 270 21.49 18.38 -3.23
CA GLY A 270 20.11 17.97 -3.48
C GLY A 270 19.13 18.35 -2.34
N ASP A 271 19.64 18.52 -1.13
CA ASP A 271 18.92 19.03 0.03
C ASP A 271 18.53 20.51 -0.14
N GLU A 272 19.45 21.37 -0.55
CA GLU A 272 19.18 22.78 -0.83
C GLU A 272 18.26 22.95 -2.05
N LEU A 273 18.45 22.10 -3.08
CA LEU A 273 17.59 22.07 -4.26
C LEU A 273 16.14 21.71 -3.89
N MET A 274 15.94 20.75 -2.99
CA MET A 274 14.62 20.41 -2.48
C MET A 274 14.02 21.57 -1.68
N LEU A 275 14.80 22.24 -0.84
CA LEU A 275 14.32 23.39 -0.08
C LEU A 275 13.88 24.53 -1.02
N LEU A 276 14.67 24.81 -2.06
CA LEU A 276 14.31 25.78 -3.10
C LEU A 276 13.00 25.39 -3.80
N ALA A 277 12.83 24.12 -4.16
CA ALA A 277 11.61 23.62 -4.79
C ALA A 277 10.39 23.80 -3.88
N LEU A 278 10.52 23.44 -2.60
CA LEU A 278 9.45 23.62 -1.62
C LEU A 278 9.12 25.08 -1.32
N ASP A 279 10.12 25.97 -1.32
CA ASP A 279 9.87 27.40 -1.14
C ASP A 279 9.10 27.98 -2.32
N ILE A 280 9.41 27.57 -3.56
CA ILE A 280 8.70 27.99 -4.77
C ILE A 280 7.24 27.49 -4.73
N VAL A 281 7.02 26.19 -4.50
CA VAL A 281 5.66 25.61 -4.50
C VAL A 281 4.79 26.23 -3.39
N ASN A 282 5.38 26.48 -2.22
CA ASN A 282 4.66 27.10 -1.10
C ASN A 282 4.56 28.63 -1.17
N GLY A 283 5.02 29.26 -2.25
CA GLY A 283 4.98 30.73 -2.43
C GLY A 283 5.83 31.50 -1.43
N ARG A 284 6.89 30.88 -0.88
CA ARG A 284 7.83 31.54 0.01
C ARG A 284 8.85 32.36 -0.79
N LYS A 285 9.58 33.21 -0.09
CA LYS A 285 10.66 33.99 -0.72
C LYS A 285 11.85 33.08 -1.03
N TYR A 286 12.37 33.16 -2.26
CA TYR A 286 13.57 32.45 -2.73
C TYR A 286 14.45 33.38 -3.58
N ASP A 287 15.71 33.00 -3.76
CA ASP A 287 16.61 33.65 -4.71
C ASP A 287 16.48 32.97 -6.08
N ARG A 288 16.39 33.77 -7.16
CA ARG A 288 16.21 33.22 -8.50
C ARG A 288 17.45 32.45 -8.97
N ASP A 289 18.65 32.97 -8.69
CA ASP A 289 19.91 32.39 -9.12
C ASP A 289 20.74 32.02 -7.88
N VAL A 290 20.92 30.74 -7.66
CA VAL A 290 21.65 30.18 -6.52
C VAL A 290 22.94 29.54 -7.02
N PHE A 291 24.08 30.14 -6.66
CA PHE A 291 25.39 29.63 -7.04
C PHE A 291 26.04 28.88 -5.88
N MET A 292 26.25 27.58 -6.07
CA MET A 292 26.92 26.71 -5.12
C MET A 292 28.44 26.98 -5.11
N GLN A 293 29.01 26.98 -3.91
CA GLN A 293 30.44 27.23 -3.75
C GLN A 293 31.28 26.02 -4.16
N SER A 294 32.39 26.28 -4.83
CA SER A 294 33.38 25.27 -5.22
C SER A 294 34.71 25.54 -4.55
N SER A 295 35.54 24.51 -4.41
CA SER A 295 36.93 24.60 -3.89
C SER A 295 37.80 23.55 -4.55
N LEU A 296 39.12 23.74 -4.47
CA LEU A 296 40.07 22.81 -5.03
C LEU A 296 40.43 21.68 -4.03
N VAL A 297 40.45 20.47 -4.55
CA VAL A 297 41.00 19.30 -3.92
C VAL A 297 42.44 19.11 -4.44
N THR A 298 43.39 19.17 -3.53
CA THR A 298 44.81 18.94 -3.80
C THR A 298 45.30 17.78 -2.93
N TYR A 299 46.48 17.29 -3.17
CA TYR A 299 47.08 16.22 -2.35
C TYR A 299 47.05 16.53 -0.84
N ASP A 300 47.26 17.81 -0.47
CA ASP A 300 47.33 18.24 0.92
C ASP A 300 46.02 18.13 1.69
N ASN A 301 44.89 18.30 0.99
CA ASN A 301 43.54 18.30 1.62
C ASN A 301 42.68 17.08 1.28
N ALA A 302 43.02 16.30 0.25
CA ALA A 302 42.21 15.20 -0.27
C ALA A 302 41.87 14.19 0.82
N SER A 303 42.85 13.76 1.65
CA SER A 303 42.62 12.77 2.70
C SER A 303 41.64 13.26 3.78
N VAL A 304 41.72 14.54 4.15
CA VAL A 304 40.81 15.14 5.13
C VAL A 304 39.38 15.22 4.55
N LEU A 305 39.25 15.64 3.29
CA LEU A 305 37.95 15.73 2.61
C LEU A 305 37.32 14.33 2.44
N LEU A 306 38.11 13.30 2.12
CA LEU A 306 37.63 11.91 2.07
C LEU A 306 37.08 11.45 3.41
N LEU A 307 37.80 11.68 4.52
CA LEU A 307 37.36 11.32 5.88
C LEU A 307 36.06 12.06 6.25
N GLN A 308 35.95 13.34 5.90
CA GLN A 308 34.73 14.11 6.12
C GLN A 308 33.52 13.53 5.33
N ASN A 309 33.75 13.16 4.07
CA ASN A 309 32.71 12.52 3.26
C ASN A 309 32.31 11.13 3.78
N GLU A 310 33.26 10.31 4.23
CA GLU A 310 32.95 9.02 4.87
C GLU A 310 32.05 9.21 6.10
N GLU A 311 32.30 10.25 6.91
CA GLU A 311 31.43 10.58 8.04
C GLU A 311 30.05 11.02 7.60
N ILE A 312 29.94 11.87 6.57
CA ILE A 312 28.65 12.31 6.00
C ILE A 312 27.86 11.09 5.48
N ILE A 313 28.51 10.19 4.75
CA ILE A 313 27.88 8.96 4.24
C ILE A 313 27.40 8.08 5.40
N ARG A 314 28.19 7.93 6.46
CA ARG A 314 27.82 7.16 7.66
C ARG A 314 26.59 7.76 8.34
N GLN A 315 26.57 9.08 8.53
CA GLN A 315 25.42 9.79 9.11
C GLN A 315 24.16 9.67 8.23
N SER A 316 24.33 9.77 6.92
CA SER A 316 23.27 9.59 5.94
C SER A 316 22.65 8.18 6.00
N ASN A 317 23.50 7.14 6.07
CA ASN A 317 23.05 5.75 6.23
C ASN A 317 22.33 5.52 7.57
N TYR A 318 22.81 6.17 8.64
CA TYR A 318 22.15 6.12 9.94
C TYR A 318 20.73 6.76 9.86
N LEU A 319 20.62 7.94 9.27
CA LEU A 319 19.30 8.60 9.06
C LEU A 319 18.36 7.74 8.22
N ARG A 320 18.83 7.12 7.14
CA ARG A 320 18.06 6.19 6.32
C ARG A 320 17.53 5.01 7.14
N THR A 321 18.39 4.44 7.98
CA THR A 321 18.02 3.33 8.86
C THR A 321 16.97 3.76 9.88
N MET A 322 17.18 4.91 10.52
CA MET A 322 16.23 5.47 11.48
C MET A 322 14.87 5.76 10.83
N HIS A 323 14.87 6.35 9.63
CA HIS A 323 13.62 6.58 8.89
C HIS A 323 12.87 5.27 8.60
N SER A 324 13.58 4.25 8.13
CA SER A 324 12.98 2.93 7.88
C SER A 324 12.40 2.27 9.13
N LEU A 325 13.06 2.44 10.27
CA LEU A 325 12.55 1.95 11.57
C LEU A 325 11.31 2.73 12.02
N THR A 326 11.34 4.06 11.86
CA THR A 326 10.19 4.92 12.19
C THR A 326 8.97 4.56 11.33
N GLY A 327 9.15 4.33 10.03
CA GLY A 327 8.09 3.87 9.12
C GLY A 327 7.47 2.55 9.60
N ARG A 328 8.30 1.54 9.92
CA ARG A 328 7.80 0.26 10.47
C ARG A 328 7.07 0.42 11.79
N MET A 329 7.52 1.33 12.65
CA MET A 329 6.81 1.64 13.90
C MET A 329 5.45 2.31 13.64
N GLN A 330 5.37 3.22 12.67
CA GLN A 330 4.11 3.83 12.26
C GLN A 330 3.13 2.79 11.71
N ASP A 331 3.58 1.90 10.81
CA ASP A 331 2.76 0.79 10.28
C ASP A 331 2.25 -0.12 11.40
N ALA A 332 3.11 -0.45 12.38
CA ALA A 332 2.74 -1.25 13.53
C ALA A 332 1.72 -0.53 14.43
N MET A 333 1.85 0.77 14.64
CA MET A 333 0.88 1.58 15.40
C MET A 333 -0.47 1.68 14.67
N GLU A 334 -0.48 1.85 13.35
CA GLU A 334 -1.71 1.83 12.55
C GLU A 334 -2.42 0.47 12.64
N LEU A 335 -1.68 -0.63 12.50
CA LEU A 335 -2.22 -1.98 12.70
C LEU A 335 -2.80 -2.15 14.11
N GLN A 336 -2.06 -1.71 15.14
CA GLN A 336 -2.52 -1.75 16.53
C GLN A 336 -3.80 -0.93 16.72
N ARG A 337 -3.89 0.25 16.11
CA ARG A 337 -5.08 1.12 16.14
C ARG A 337 -6.30 0.42 15.52
N VAL A 338 -6.13 -0.24 14.37
CA VAL A 338 -7.18 -1.03 13.72
C VAL A 338 -7.63 -2.18 14.62
N ILE A 339 -6.70 -2.93 15.23
CA ILE A 339 -7.03 -4.02 16.16
C ILE A 339 -7.83 -3.50 17.36
N ILE A 340 -7.43 -2.38 17.96
CA ILE A 340 -8.16 -1.78 19.08
C ILE A 340 -9.59 -1.40 18.68
N ILE A 341 -9.78 -0.80 17.50
CA ILE A 341 -11.12 -0.45 16.98
C ILE A 341 -11.96 -1.71 16.81
N LEU A 342 -11.42 -2.78 16.21
CA LEU A 342 -12.13 -4.05 16.04
C LEU A 342 -12.54 -4.68 17.37
N VAL A 343 -11.66 -4.67 18.37
CA VAL A 343 -11.95 -5.16 19.73
C VAL A 343 -13.08 -4.33 20.38
N LEU A 344 -13.05 -3.01 20.24
CA LEU A 344 -14.10 -2.14 20.78
C LEU A 344 -15.46 -2.40 20.09
N VAL A 345 -15.49 -2.54 18.78
CA VAL A 345 -16.70 -2.89 18.01
C VAL A 345 -17.24 -4.24 18.44
N PHE A 346 -16.37 -5.24 18.61
CA PHE A 346 -16.77 -6.58 19.07
C PHE A 346 -17.36 -6.55 20.50
N ALA A 347 -16.72 -5.82 21.41
CA ALA A 347 -17.22 -5.61 22.78
C ALA A 347 -18.60 -4.91 22.79
N LEU A 348 -18.78 -3.93 21.89
CA LEU A 348 -20.08 -3.26 21.72
C LEU A 348 -21.15 -4.23 21.23
N CYS A 349 -20.84 -5.05 20.22
CA CYS A 349 -21.75 -6.08 19.71
C CYS A 349 -22.16 -7.08 20.81
N ILE A 350 -21.21 -7.54 21.63
CA ILE A 350 -21.50 -8.42 22.79
C ILE A 350 -22.42 -7.71 23.78
N SER A 351 -22.16 -6.44 24.09
CA SER A 351 -22.98 -5.66 25.02
C SER A 351 -24.42 -5.50 24.51
N VAL A 352 -24.59 -5.22 23.22
CA VAL A 352 -25.91 -5.15 22.59
C VAL A 352 -26.62 -6.51 22.64
N PHE A 353 -25.92 -7.59 22.27
CA PHE A 353 -26.48 -8.94 22.33
C PHE A 353 -26.91 -9.32 23.75
N LEU A 354 -26.06 -9.05 24.73
CA LEU A 354 -26.37 -9.30 26.15
C LEU A 354 -27.61 -8.51 26.61
N SER A 355 -27.74 -7.26 26.15
CA SER A 355 -28.91 -6.41 26.44
C SER A 355 -30.21 -7.01 25.84
N PHE A 356 -30.15 -7.50 24.59
CA PHE A 356 -31.26 -8.20 23.97
C PHE A 356 -31.60 -9.50 24.69
N TYR A 357 -30.59 -10.28 25.08
CA TYR A 357 -30.76 -11.51 25.84
C TYR A 357 -31.46 -11.26 27.19
N VAL A 358 -31.00 -10.26 27.93
CA VAL A 358 -31.62 -9.87 29.23
C VAL A 358 -33.07 -9.40 29.01
N MET A 359 -33.34 -8.64 27.95
CA MET A 359 -34.72 -8.21 27.63
C MET A 359 -35.62 -9.41 27.32
N ALA A 360 -35.17 -10.31 26.46
CA ALA A 360 -35.91 -11.53 26.12
C ALA A 360 -36.13 -12.44 27.32
N TYR A 361 -35.13 -12.59 28.20
CA TYR A 361 -35.24 -13.32 29.44
C TYR A 361 -36.28 -12.74 30.38
N ARG A 362 -36.27 -11.41 30.58
CA ARG A 362 -37.29 -10.71 31.41
C ARG A 362 -38.69 -10.85 30.82
N GLN A 363 -38.83 -10.74 29.50
CA GLN A 363 -40.13 -10.94 28.82
C GLN A 363 -40.65 -12.39 29.03
N LYS A 364 -39.76 -13.40 28.90
CA LYS A 364 -40.12 -14.80 29.16
C LYS A 364 -40.56 -15.02 30.62
N GLN A 365 -39.89 -14.40 31.58
CA GLN A 365 -40.23 -14.51 32.99
C GLN A 365 -41.60 -13.87 33.30
N SER A 366 -41.85 -12.67 32.79
CA SER A 366 -43.14 -11.97 32.91
C SER A 366 -44.29 -12.80 32.29
N LEU A 367 -44.07 -13.41 31.12
CA LEU A 367 -45.06 -14.26 30.46
C LEU A 367 -45.31 -15.55 31.29
N SER A 368 -44.27 -16.13 31.92
CA SER A 368 -44.39 -17.28 32.78
C SER A 368 -45.21 -16.97 34.05
N GLU A 369 -44.99 -15.80 34.64
CA GLU A 369 -45.75 -15.33 35.82
C GLU A 369 -47.22 -15.08 35.46
N GLU A 370 -47.49 -14.50 34.29
CA GLU A 370 -48.87 -14.27 33.79
C GLU A 370 -49.57 -15.60 33.51
N LEU A 371 -48.88 -16.60 32.92
CA LEU A 371 -49.42 -17.94 32.68
C LEU A 371 -49.74 -18.66 33.98
N GLN A 372 -48.84 -18.58 35.01
CA GLN A 372 -49.13 -19.14 36.32
C GLN A 372 -50.38 -18.52 36.96
N ALA A 373 -50.49 -17.17 36.89
CA ALA A 373 -51.70 -16.50 37.41
C ALA A 373 -52.99 -16.94 36.68
N GLN A 374 -52.90 -17.22 35.37
CA GLN A 374 -54.05 -17.76 34.61
C GLN A 374 -54.38 -19.20 35.03
N VAL A 375 -53.34 -20.04 35.23
CA VAL A 375 -53.57 -21.43 35.71
C VAL A 375 -54.23 -21.41 37.08
N GLU A 376 -53.74 -20.62 38.04
CA GLU A 376 -54.39 -20.52 39.36
C GLU A 376 -55.83 -20.01 39.29
N LYS A 377 -56.12 -19.10 38.33
CA LYS A 377 -57.49 -18.61 38.10
C LYS A 377 -58.40 -19.72 37.57
N VAL A 378 -57.92 -20.53 36.63
CA VAL A 378 -58.64 -21.66 36.09
C VAL A 378 -58.88 -22.75 37.15
N GLU A 379 -57.89 -23.03 38.00
CA GLU A 379 -58.00 -23.96 39.11
C GLU A 379 -59.06 -23.51 40.11
N ARG A 380 -59.10 -22.23 40.49
CA ARG A 380 -60.16 -21.70 41.36
C ARG A 380 -61.55 -21.83 40.73
N GLN A 381 -61.67 -21.54 39.41
CA GLN A 381 -62.94 -21.72 38.70
C GLN A 381 -63.38 -23.16 38.63
N ARG A 382 -62.41 -24.08 38.49
CA ARG A 382 -62.71 -25.54 38.54
C ARG A 382 -63.23 -25.95 39.92
N ASP A 383 -62.56 -25.50 40.97
CA ASP A 383 -62.95 -25.83 42.34
C ASP A 383 -64.34 -25.24 42.69
N GLU A 384 -64.65 -24.02 42.23
CA GLU A 384 -65.98 -23.42 42.36
C GLU A 384 -67.05 -24.23 41.61
N LEU A 385 -66.70 -24.71 40.38
CA LEU A 385 -67.60 -25.57 39.60
C LEU A 385 -67.80 -26.96 40.24
N GLU A 386 -66.76 -27.53 40.84
CA GLU A 386 -66.85 -28.77 41.59
C GLU A 386 -67.76 -28.59 42.82
N GLU A 387 -67.62 -27.50 43.56
CA GLU A 387 -68.53 -27.19 44.68
C GLU A 387 -69.98 -26.98 44.22
N GLN A 388 -70.20 -26.32 43.08
CA GLN A 388 -71.52 -26.19 42.50
C GLN A 388 -72.10 -27.52 42.01
N ARG A 389 -71.22 -28.37 41.41
CA ARG A 389 -71.60 -29.73 40.99
C ARG A 389 -72.03 -30.57 42.21
N ASP A 390 -71.28 -30.53 43.28
CA ASP A 390 -71.55 -31.34 44.49
C ASP A 390 -72.85 -30.86 45.20
N LYS A 391 -73.08 -29.53 45.21
CA LYS A 391 -74.40 -28.96 45.63
C LYS A 391 -75.54 -29.41 44.74
N LEU A 392 -75.34 -29.50 43.39
CA LEU A 392 -76.31 -30.01 42.46
C LEU A 392 -76.55 -31.52 42.62
N ILE A 393 -75.50 -32.28 42.92
CA ILE A 393 -75.61 -33.72 43.22
C ILE A 393 -76.40 -33.96 44.52
N GLU A 394 -76.15 -33.15 45.54
CA GLU A 394 -76.95 -33.18 46.80
C GLU A 394 -78.41 -32.85 46.52
N LEU A 395 -78.72 -31.91 45.66
CA LEU A 395 -80.08 -31.57 45.23
C LEU A 395 -80.69 -32.62 44.32
N SER A 396 -79.89 -33.37 43.51
CA SER A 396 -80.35 -34.43 42.62
C SER A 396 -80.56 -35.79 43.30
N MET A 397 -79.89 -36.01 44.39
CA MET A 397 -80.14 -37.22 45.24
C MET A 397 -81.49 -37.12 45.95
N ALA A 398 -82.15 -36.00 45.93
CA ALA A 398 -83.55 -35.79 46.37
C ALA A 398 -84.64 -36.02 45.30
N GLY A 399 -84.26 -36.42 44.09
CA GLY A 399 -85.28 -36.68 43.01
C GLY A 399 -84.68 -37.49 41.84
N ASN A 400 -85.07 -38.81 41.90
CA ASN A 400 -85.21 -39.78 40.80
C ASN A 400 -84.15 -39.95 39.69
N SER A 401 -83.53 -41.13 39.63
CA SER A 401 -83.49 -42.19 38.58
C SER A 401 -83.45 -41.76 37.09
N ASP A 402 -82.60 -42.50 36.41
CA ASP A 402 -82.48 -42.77 34.96
C ASP A 402 -81.68 -41.78 34.10
N THR A 403 -80.45 -42.18 33.79
CA THR A 403 -80.03 -42.61 32.42
C THR A 403 -78.48 -42.87 32.40
N GLU A 404 -78.14 -44.13 32.37
CA GLU A 404 -76.88 -44.63 31.81
C GLU A 404 -76.92 -44.41 30.31
N ASP A 405 -76.07 -43.55 29.73
CA ASP A 405 -75.61 -43.71 28.32
C ASP A 405 -74.63 -42.60 27.89
N SER A 406 -73.41 -42.48 28.40
CA SER A 406 -72.39 -41.61 27.77
C SER A 406 -70.94 -41.98 28.09
N ALA A 407 -70.68 -43.05 28.87
CA ALA A 407 -69.29 -43.42 29.21
C ALA A 407 -68.65 -44.44 28.22
N GLU A 408 -69.41 -45.00 27.25
CA GLU A 408 -68.92 -46.02 26.31
C GLU A 408 -68.28 -45.45 25.01
N SER A 409 -68.51 -44.19 24.65
CA SER A 409 -67.99 -43.60 23.38
C SER A 409 -66.53 -43.18 23.47
N GLN A 410 -66.07 -42.62 24.60
CA GLN A 410 -64.66 -42.15 24.73
C GLN A 410 -63.63 -43.28 24.85
N ASN A 411 -64.04 -44.46 25.33
CA ASN A 411 -63.17 -45.62 25.48
C ASN A 411 -62.91 -46.39 24.16
N LYS A 412 -63.83 -46.28 23.18
CA LYS A 412 -63.71 -46.93 21.87
C LYS A 412 -62.80 -46.13 20.91
N ASP A 413 -62.71 -44.81 21.02
CA ASP A 413 -61.85 -43.95 20.18
C ASP A 413 -60.39 -44.02 20.62
N SER A 414 -60.13 -44.09 21.91
CA SER A 414 -58.75 -44.27 22.44
C SER A 414 -58.17 -45.64 22.07
N GLY A 415 -58.99 -46.70 22.05
CA GLY A 415 -58.57 -48.03 21.61
C GLY A 415 -58.31 -48.16 20.13
N PHE A 416 -59.02 -47.41 19.30
CA PHE A 416 -58.82 -47.37 17.86
C PHE A 416 -57.49 -46.67 17.49
N ILE A 417 -57.20 -45.50 18.05
CA ILE A 417 -56.01 -44.77 17.71
C ILE A 417 -54.73 -45.51 18.11
N LEU A 418 -54.80 -46.26 19.21
CA LEU A 418 -53.69 -47.12 19.65
C LEU A 418 -53.44 -48.26 18.65
N LYS A 419 -54.50 -48.90 18.14
CA LYS A 419 -54.40 -49.96 17.12
C LYS A 419 -53.86 -49.40 15.81
N PHE A 420 -54.36 -48.24 15.34
CA PHE A 420 -53.88 -47.57 14.15
C PHE A 420 -52.37 -47.22 14.25
N ARG A 421 -51.95 -46.69 15.40
CA ARG A 421 -50.57 -46.37 15.66
C ARG A 421 -49.68 -47.62 15.62
N ASN A 422 -50.06 -48.69 16.24
CA ASN A 422 -49.28 -49.95 16.27
C ASN A 422 -49.12 -50.53 14.85
N VAL A 423 -50.16 -50.54 14.04
CA VAL A 423 -50.10 -50.99 12.65
C VAL A 423 -49.18 -50.10 11.82
N VAL A 424 -49.23 -48.77 12.00
CA VAL A 424 -48.31 -47.88 11.32
C VAL A 424 -46.89 -48.09 11.77
N GLU A 425 -46.62 -48.27 13.07
CA GLU A 425 -45.29 -48.50 13.63
C GLU A 425 -44.62 -49.78 13.09
N SER A 426 -45.38 -50.87 12.85
CA SER A 426 -44.87 -52.13 12.28
C SER A 426 -44.46 -52.02 10.79
N HIS A 427 -44.90 -51.00 10.09
CA HIS A 427 -44.61 -50.81 8.67
C HIS A 427 -43.90 -49.47 8.33
N LEU A 428 -43.30 -48.81 9.32
CA LEU A 428 -42.67 -47.48 9.11
C LEU A 428 -41.48 -47.52 8.15
N ASP A 429 -40.82 -48.63 7.97
CA ASP A 429 -39.67 -48.87 7.12
C ASP A 429 -40.01 -49.29 5.69
N ASP A 430 -41.28 -49.62 5.42
CA ASP A 430 -41.74 -49.90 4.07
C ASP A 430 -42.12 -48.63 3.30
N PRO A 431 -41.36 -48.25 2.24
CA PRO A 431 -41.69 -47.04 1.44
C PRO A 431 -42.99 -47.17 0.65
N ASP A 432 -43.42 -48.38 0.35
CA ASP A 432 -44.56 -48.68 -0.51
C ASP A 432 -45.88 -48.90 0.22
N ILE A 433 -45.86 -48.93 1.60
CA ILE A 433 -47.06 -49.08 2.41
C ILE A 433 -48.12 -48.04 2.05
N SER A 434 -49.28 -48.47 1.63
CA SER A 434 -50.41 -47.65 1.28
C SER A 434 -51.43 -47.52 2.42
N VAL A 435 -52.27 -46.48 2.33
CA VAL A 435 -53.38 -46.32 3.26
C VAL A 435 -54.40 -47.47 3.12
N ASP A 436 -54.44 -48.12 1.96
CA ASP A 436 -55.33 -49.23 1.68
C ASP A 436 -54.87 -50.52 2.42
N ASP A 437 -53.54 -50.71 2.49
CA ASP A 437 -52.95 -51.83 3.27
C ASP A 437 -53.25 -51.68 4.77
N ILE A 438 -53.03 -50.50 5.32
CA ILE A 438 -53.32 -50.19 6.72
C ILE A 438 -54.83 -50.30 7.01
N SER A 439 -55.69 -49.87 6.08
CA SER A 439 -57.15 -50.01 6.26
C SER A 439 -57.59 -51.48 6.25
N SER A 440 -57.02 -52.29 5.40
CA SER A 440 -57.28 -53.74 5.32
C SER A 440 -56.85 -54.47 6.60
N GLU A 441 -55.65 -54.15 7.14
CA GLU A 441 -55.14 -54.73 8.37
C GLU A 441 -56.00 -54.35 9.58
N LEU A 442 -56.56 -53.15 9.59
CA LEU A 442 -57.52 -52.67 10.60
C LEU A 442 -58.94 -53.14 10.37
N CYS A 443 -59.20 -53.98 9.37
CA CYS A 443 -60.51 -54.50 8.99
C CYS A 443 -61.57 -53.41 8.74
N MET A 444 -61.20 -52.31 8.05
CA MET A 444 -62.10 -51.23 7.75
C MET A 444 -61.89 -50.69 6.32
N SER A 445 -62.87 -49.99 5.77
CA SER A 445 -62.69 -49.34 4.48
C SER A 445 -61.79 -48.12 4.58
N ARG A 446 -61.09 -47.77 3.50
CA ARG A 446 -60.26 -46.56 3.39
C ARG A 446 -61.01 -45.30 3.83
N ALA A 447 -62.28 -45.16 3.43
CA ALA A 447 -63.11 -44.02 3.80
C ALA A 447 -63.42 -43.97 5.32
N GLN A 448 -63.61 -45.14 5.94
CA GLN A 448 -63.78 -45.21 7.39
C GLN A 448 -62.50 -44.88 8.14
N LEU A 449 -61.36 -45.34 7.66
CA LEU A 449 -60.04 -45.01 8.21
C LEU A 449 -59.79 -43.50 8.15
N TYR A 450 -60.00 -42.89 6.99
CA TYR A 450 -59.83 -41.44 6.83
C TYR A 450 -60.70 -40.66 7.82
N ARG A 451 -62.01 -40.98 7.91
CA ARG A 451 -62.93 -40.29 8.81
C ARG A 451 -62.53 -40.46 10.29
N LYS A 452 -62.22 -41.69 10.72
CA LYS A 452 -61.86 -41.95 12.11
C LYS A 452 -60.55 -41.32 12.51
N VAL A 453 -59.46 -41.47 11.70
CA VAL A 453 -58.17 -40.84 11.98
C VAL A 453 -58.28 -39.34 12.02
N LYS A 454 -59.00 -38.73 11.05
CA LYS A 454 -59.21 -37.28 10.99
C LYS A 454 -60.05 -36.76 12.16
N ALA A 455 -61.07 -37.50 12.59
CA ALA A 455 -61.91 -37.12 13.73
C ALA A 455 -61.13 -37.06 15.03
N VAL A 456 -60.19 -38.03 15.24
CA VAL A 456 -59.44 -38.14 16.50
C VAL A 456 -58.13 -37.34 16.49
N THR A 457 -57.46 -37.25 15.32
CA THR A 457 -56.12 -36.61 15.24
C THR A 457 -56.13 -35.23 14.57
N GLY A 458 -57.24 -34.84 13.93
CA GLY A 458 -57.32 -33.64 13.11
C GLY A 458 -56.56 -33.71 11.77
N LYS A 459 -55.81 -34.81 11.53
CA LYS A 459 -54.91 -34.98 10.36
C LYS A 459 -55.36 -36.18 9.51
N SER A 460 -54.99 -36.17 8.23
CA SER A 460 -55.19 -37.35 7.38
C SER A 460 -54.28 -38.50 7.76
N PRO A 461 -54.64 -39.77 7.47
CA PRO A 461 -53.77 -40.92 7.73
C PRO A 461 -52.36 -40.78 7.13
N VAL A 462 -52.26 -40.23 5.88
CA VAL A 462 -50.97 -40.00 5.21
C VAL A 462 -50.12 -38.98 5.97
N GLU A 463 -50.72 -37.94 6.52
CA GLU A 463 -50.01 -36.95 7.32
C GLU A 463 -49.52 -37.52 8.66
N VAL A 464 -50.34 -38.39 9.29
CA VAL A 464 -49.93 -39.06 10.53
C VAL A 464 -48.78 -40.03 10.29
N ILE A 465 -48.85 -40.84 9.23
CA ILE A 465 -47.75 -41.78 8.86
C ILE A 465 -46.46 -41.01 8.61
N ARG A 466 -46.51 -39.92 7.79
CA ARG A 466 -45.36 -39.07 7.51
C ARG A 466 -44.77 -38.47 8.79
N HIS A 467 -45.61 -38.02 9.70
CA HIS A 467 -45.19 -37.46 10.98
C HIS A 467 -44.46 -38.50 11.85
N MET A 468 -44.99 -39.75 11.89
CA MET A 468 -44.35 -40.85 12.61
C MET A 468 -43.01 -41.27 12.00
N ARG A 469 -42.91 -41.32 10.66
CA ARG A 469 -41.62 -41.56 9.95
C ARG A 469 -40.57 -40.52 10.29
N LEU A 470 -40.93 -39.23 10.27
CA LEU A 470 -40.02 -38.11 10.58
C LEU A 470 -39.61 -38.12 12.06
N ALA A 471 -40.52 -38.47 12.98
CA ALA A 471 -40.20 -38.61 14.40
C ALA A 471 -39.24 -39.80 14.70
N LYS A 472 -39.35 -40.90 13.92
CA LYS A 472 -38.38 -42.02 13.99
C LYS A 472 -37.02 -41.62 13.41
N ALA A 473 -37.02 -40.85 12.32
CA ALA A 473 -35.80 -40.31 11.69
C ALA A 473 -35.04 -39.37 12.62
N ASP A 474 -35.72 -38.46 13.32
CA ASP A 474 -35.09 -37.52 14.27
C ASP A 474 -34.32 -38.24 15.36
N ARG A 475 -34.88 -39.35 15.87
CA ARG A 475 -34.17 -40.22 16.85
C ARG A 475 -32.96 -40.90 16.22
N LEU A 476 -33.09 -41.48 15.01
CA LEU A 476 -31.99 -42.17 14.35
C LEU A 476 -30.84 -41.21 13.98
N LEU A 477 -31.12 -39.96 13.61
CA LEU A 477 -30.12 -38.93 13.36
C LEU A 477 -29.31 -38.59 14.62
N ALA A 478 -29.94 -38.64 15.81
CA ALA A 478 -29.27 -38.32 17.05
C ALA A 478 -28.51 -39.54 17.67
N GLU A 479 -28.96 -40.77 17.39
CA GLU A 479 -28.52 -41.98 18.10
C GLU A 479 -27.60 -42.87 17.25
N THR A 480 -27.50 -42.67 15.95
CA THR A 480 -26.74 -43.53 15.03
C THR A 480 -25.77 -42.78 14.14
N SER A 481 -24.77 -43.49 13.60
CA SER A 481 -23.80 -42.97 12.63
C SER A 481 -24.21 -43.23 11.16
N LEU A 482 -25.47 -43.60 10.91
CA LEU A 482 -25.97 -43.83 9.55
C LEU A 482 -26.06 -42.51 8.80
N ASN A 483 -25.70 -42.47 7.50
CA ASN A 483 -25.82 -41.27 6.73
C ASN A 483 -27.29 -40.88 6.48
N ILE A 484 -27.52 -39.59 6.14
CA ILE A 484 -28.88 -39.01 5.97
C ILE A 484 -29.72 -39.80 4.96
N SER A 485 -29.09 -40.27 3.87
CA SER A 485 -29.80 -41.05 2.85
C SER A 485 -30.20 -42.45 3.37
N GLU A 486 -29.34 -43.10 4.12
CA GLU A 486 -29.63 -44.38 4.77
C GLU A 486 -30.78 -44.24 5.75
N ILE A 487 -30.78 -43.17 6.55
CA ILE A 487 -31.88 -42.90 7.51
C ILE A 487 -33.18 -42.64 6.76
N ALA A 488 -33.15 -41.83 5.68
CA ALA A 488 -34.34 -41.57 4.86
C ALA A 488 -34.98 -42.85 4.34
N TYR A 489 -34.19 -43.75 3.76
CA TYR A 489 -34.70 -45.05 3.27
C TYR A 489 -35.16 -45.95 4.40
N ARG A 490 -34.46 -45.98 5.53
CA ARG A 490 -34.80 -46.85 6.69
C ARG A 490 -36.08 -46.45 7.40
N VAL A 491 -36.52 -45.20 7.20
CA VAL A 491 -37.83 -44.74 7.73
C VAL A 491 -38.90 -44.66 6.64
N GLY A 492 -38.68 -45.32 5.51
CA GLY A 492 -39.67 -45.48 4.46
C GLY A 492 -39.89 -44.30 3.52
N PHE A 493 -38.85 -43.44 3.31
CA PHE A 493 -38.88 -42.45 2.24
C PHE A 493 -38.21 -43.01 1.01
N SER A 494 -38.83 -42.86 -0.15
CA SER A 494 -38.28 -43.28 -1.44
C SER A 494 -37.24 -42.30 -2.01
N SER A 495 -37.08 -41.11 -1.43
CA SER A 495 -36.14 -40.08 -1.87
C SER A 495 -35.57 -39.29 -0.67
N ALA A 496 -34.23 -39.23 -0.58
CA ALA A 496 -33.53 -38.46 0.45
C ALA A 496 -33.79 -36.94 0.29
N SER A 497 -33.98 -36.43 -0.93
CA SER A 497 -34.28 -35.01 -1.18
C SER A 497 -35.67 -34.66 -0.67
N TYR A 498 -36.64 -35.52 -0.90
CA TYR A 498 -38.01 -35.33 -0.38
C TYR A 498 -38.07 -35.47 1.14
N PHE A 499 -37.33 -36.42 1.72
CA PHE A 499 -37.14 -36.55 3.16
C PHE A 499 -36.61 -35.25 3.76
N THR A 500 -35.50 -34.70 3.22
CA THR A 500 -34.88 -33.48 3.75
C THR A 500 -35.85 -32.31 3.75
N LYS A 501 -36.65 -32.17 2.67
CA LYS A 501 -37.68 -31.13 2.58
C LYS A 501 -38.77 -31.33 3.68
N CYS A 502 -39.33 -32.51 3.79
CA CYS A 502 -40.36 -32.80 4.79
C CYS A 502 -39.84 -32.66 6.24
N TYR A 503 -38.59 -33.05 6.47
CA TYR A 503 -37.96 -32.91 7.77
C TYR A 503 -37.81 -31.46 8.18
N ARG A 504 -37.26 -30.62 7.26
CA ARG A 504 -37.17 -29.18 7.49
C ARG A 504 -38.53 -28.52 7.73
N ASP A 505 -39.55 -28.90 6.97
CA ASP A 505 -40.91 -28.33 7.09
C ASP A 505 -41.55 -28.70 8.43
N GLN A 506 -41.18 -29.86 9.03
CA GLN A 506 -41.73 -30.34 10.31
C GLN A 506 -40.97 -29.83 11.53
N PHE A 507 -39.62 -29.78 11.45
CA PHE A 507 -38.77 -29.50 12.62
C PHE A 507 -38.09 -28.14 12.56
N ASN A 508 -38.28 -27.38 11.45
CA ASN A 508 -37.67 -26.09 11.18
C ASN A 508 -36.13 -26.08 11.29
N ARG A 509 -35.50 -27.25 11.02
CA ARG A 509 -34.05 -27.46 10.97
C ARG A 509 -33.71 -28.52 9.92
N LEU A 510 -32.46 -28.56 9.45
CA LEU A 510 -32.03 -29.58 8.50
C LEU A 510 -31.64 -30.89 9.22
N PRO A 511 -31.75 -32.06 8.56
CA PRO A 511 -31.22 -33.32 9.09
C PRO A 511 -29.73 -33.27 9.43
N THR A 512 -28.94 -32.47 8.66
CA THR A 512 -27.52 -32.21 8.88
C THR A 512 -27.22 -31.53 10.21
N ASP A 513 -28.17 -30.79 10.75
CA ASP A 513 -27.99 -30.02 11.99
C ASP A 513 -28.08 -30.92 13.25
N VAL A 514 -28.62 -32.12 13.09
CA VAL A 514 -28.83 -33.10 14.16
C VAL A 514 -27.88 -34.28 14.03
N HIS A 515 -27.49 -34.61 12.80
CA HIS A 515 -26.59 -35.74 12.53
C HIS A 515 -25.20 -35.48 13.12
N ARG A 516 -24.72 -36.36 13.95
CA ARG A 516 -23.39 -36.31 14.60
C ARG A 516 -22.31 -36.99 13.79
#